data_a7cc910265ccc5ddb470f1dc29e69ced
#
_entry.id   a7cc910265ccc5ddb470f1dc29e69ced
#
_cell.length_a   1.000
_cell.length_b   1.000
_cell.length_c   1.000
_cell.angle_alpha   90.00
_cell.angle_beta   90.00
_cell.angle_gamma   90.00
#
_symmetry.space_group_name_H-M   'P 1'
#
loop_
_entity.id
_entity.type
_entity.pdbx_description
1 polymer ?
#
loop_
_entity_poly.entity_id
_entity_poly.type
_entity_poly.pdbx_seq_one_letter_code
_entity_poly.pdbx_strand_id
1 'polypeptide(L)'
;VGGPLPSSCIEVKPEGETIMAAPVVTMAQLLEAGAHFGHQTHRWNPKMKPYIFGDRNGVHIIDLSQSVPQFARALEFVRATVAAGGKVLFVGTKRQAQEPIAEAAR
;
A
#
# COMPACT_ATOMS: atom_id res chain seq x y z
N VAL A 1 17.73 0.02 1.59
CA VAL A 1 16.60 0.76 2.03
C VAL A 1 17.09 1.87 2.93
N GLY A 2 17.52 2.89 2.36
CA GLY A 2 18.10 3.91 3.14
C GLY A 2 17.42 5.21 2.97
N GLY A 3 17.07 5.98 3.62
CA GLY A 3 16.48 7.27 3.51
C GLY A 3 15.34 7.47 4.46
N PRO A 4 15.16 8.67 4.95
CA PRO A 4 14.06 8.95 5.85
C PRO A 4 12.76 8.76 5.10
N LEU A 5 11.81 8.15 5.77
CA LEU A 5 10.46 8.03 5.25
C LEU A 5 9.89 9.43 5.05
N PRO A 6 9.13 9.64 3.98
CA PRO A 6 8.46 10.92 3.81
C PRO A 6 7.60 11.23 5.03
N SER A 7 7.45 12.50 5.31
CA SER A 7 6.69 12.94 6.48
C SER A 7 5.24 12.47 6.49
N SER A 8 4.76 12.04 5.37
CA SER A 8 3.45 11.41 5.24
C SER A 8 3.44 9.95 5.69
N CYS A 9 4.60 9.35 5.85
CA CYS A 9 4.70 8.00 6.39
C CYS A 9 4.89 8.12 7.90
N ILE A 10 3.96 7.59 8.64
CA ILE A 10 4.03 7.63 10.08
C ILE A 10 5.15 6.72 10.54
N GLU A 11 6.09 7.26 11.26
CA GLU A 11 7.09 6.44 11.92
C GLU A 11 6.40 5.54 12.92
N VAL A 12 6.47 4.28 12.66
CA VAL A 12 6.00 3.32 13.63
C VAL A 12 7.05 3.23 14.72
N LYS A 13 6.72 3.77 15.88
CA LYS A 13 7.61 3.70 17.01
C LYS A 13 7.89 2.26 17.38
N PRO A 14 9.12 1.93 17.70
CA PRO A 14 9.51 0.56 18.03
C PRO A 14 8.93 0.04 19.34
N GLU A 15 8.33 0.89 20.09
CA GLU A 15 7.68 0.49 21.32
C GLU A 15 6.33 -0.10 20.97
N GLY A 16 6.14 -1.32 21.36
CA GLY A 16 4.93 -2.08 21.09
C GLY A 16 3.63 -1.43 21.52
N GLU A 17 3.60 -0.15 21.45
CA GLU A 17 2.35 0.56 21.54
C GLU A 17 1.51 0.14 20.39
N THR A 18 0.56 -0.48 20.77
CA THR A 18 -0.51 -0.94 20.00
C THR A 18 -0.93 0.13 19.05
N ILE A 19 -0.64 -0.18 18.03
CA ILE A 19 -1.02 0.45 17.00
C ILE A 19 -2.49 0.44 16.69
N MET A 20 -3.19 0.71 17.68
CA MET A 20 -4.51 1.28 17.57
C MET A 20 -4.36 2.74 17.20
N ALA A 21 -3.14 3.14 17.10
CA ALA A 21 -2.82 4.42 16.56
C ALA A 21 -3.24 4.50 15.12
N ALA A 22 -3.53 5.67 14.69
CA ALA A 22 -3.96 6.00 13.35
C ALA A 22 -3.27 5.14 12.29
N PRO A 23 -3.99 4.58 11.35
CA PRO A 23 -3.37 3.82 10.28
C PRO A 23 -2.37 4.71 9.56
N VAL A 24 -1.27 4.11 9.13
CA VAL A 24 -0.22 4.80 8.39
C VAL A 24 -0.80 5.48 7.15
N VAL A 25 -1.78 4.84 6.55
CA VAL A 25 -2.51 5.39 5.42
C VAL A 25 -4.00 5.28 5.71
N THR A 26 -4.71 6.39 5.56
CA THR A 26 -6.16 6.39 5.76
C THR A 26 -6.88 6.00 4.47
N MET A 27 -8.11 5.53 4.62
CA MET A 27 -8.96 5.25 3.47
C MET A 27 -9.15 6.49 2.60
N ALA A 28 -9.28 7.67 3.22
CA ALA A 28 -9.43 8.92 2.48
C ALA A 28 -8.21 9.22 1.62
N GLN A 29 -7.02 8.98 2.14
CA GLN A 29 -5.78 9.18 1.39
C GLN A 29 -5.68 8.23 0.19
N LEU A 30 -6.05 6.98 0.37
CA LEU A 30 -6.05 6.01 -0.71
C LEU A 30 -7.07 6.39 -1.79
N LEU A 31 -8.24 6.82 -1.37
CA LEU A 31 -9.30 7.24 -2.29
C LEU A 31 -8.85 8.46 -3.09
N GLU A 32 -8.25 9.43 -2.44
CA GLU A 32 -7.74 10.66 -3.06
C GLU A 32 -6.65 10.35 -4.09
N ALA A 33 -5.80 9.37 -3.79
CA ALA A 33 -4.76 8.93 -4.70
C ALA A 33 -5.27 8.08 -5.87
N GLY A 34 -6.55 7.72 -5.88
CA GLY A 34 -7.11 6.86 -6.90
C GLY A 34 -6.79 5.38 -6.74
N ALA A 35 -6.38 4.97 -5.55
CA ALA A 35 -6.00 3.58 -5.29
C ALA A 35 -7.19 2.61 -5.31
N HIS A 36 -8.41 3.12 -5.35
CA HIS A 36 -9.62 2.33 -5.45
C HIS A 36 -9.93 1.86 -6.87
N PHE A 37 -9.29 2.44 -7.87
CA PHE A 37 -9.53 2.03 -9.26
C PHE A 37 -8.79 0.73 -9.56
N GLY A 38 -9.55 -0.26 -9.98
CA GLY A 38 -9.02 -1.53 -10.46
C GLY A 38 -8.99 -1.59 -11.98
N HIS A 39 -8.93 -2.80 -12.48
CA HIS A 39 -9.00 -3.03 -13.91
C HIS A 39 -10.41 -2.81 -14.47
N GLN A 40 -10.48 -2.62 -15.77
CA GLN A 40 -11.75 -2.70 -16.46
C GLN A 40 -12.36 -4.07 -16.24
N THR A 41 -13.68 -4.14 -16.18
CA THR A 41 -14.39 -5.36 -15.79
C THR A 41 -13.99 -6.58 -16.61
N HIS A 42 -13.73 -6.40 -17.91
CA HIS A 42 -13.39 -7.51 -18.79
C HIS A 42 -11.93 -7.99 -18.64
N ARG A 43 -11.10 -7.25 -17.91
CA ARG A 43 -9.68 -7.58 -17.72
C ARG A 43 -9.35 -8.07 -16.33
N TRP A 44 -10.34 -8.25 -15.50
CA TRP A 44 -10.11 -8.60 -14.11
C TRP A 44 -9.69 -10.07 -13.94
N ASN A 45 -9.08 -10.35 -12.81
CA ASN A 45 -8.82 -11.72 -12.39
C ASN A 45 -9.90 -12.11 -11.37
N PRO A 46 -10.68 -13.18 -11.64
CA PRO A 46 -11.73 -13.60 -10.70
C PRO A 46 -11.27 -13.90 -9.29
N LYS A 47 -10.00 -14.18 -9.09
CA LYS A 47 -9.41 -14.37 -7.76
C LYS A 47 -9.47 -13.11 -6.90
N MET A 48 -9.64 -11.96 -7.52
CA MET A 48 -9.78 -10.68 -6.82
C MET A 48 -11.19 -10.43 -6.30
N LYS A 49 -12.12 -11.31 -6.59
CA LYS A 49 -13.52 -11.11 -6.19
C LYS A 49 -13.71 -10.74 -4.72
N PRO A 50 -13.04 -11.39 -3.75
CA PRO A 50 -13.19 -11.02 -2.35
C PRO A 50 -12.73 -9.60 -2.01
N TYR A 51 -11.93 -9.00 -2.86
CA TYR A 51 -11.32 -7.69 -2.62
C TYR A 51 -11.96 -6.56 -3.41
N ILE A 52 -12.95 -6.88 -4.21
CA ILE A 52 -13.61 -5.90 -5.05
C ILE A 52 -14.93 -5.49 -4.41
N PHE A 53 -15.11 -4.20 -4.24
CA PHE A 53 -16.34 -3.63 -3.69
C PHE A 53 -17.50 -3.69 -4.69
N GLY A 54 -17.21 -3.40 -5.95
CA GLY A 54 -18.20 -3.40 -7.00
C GLY A 54 -17.60 -2.88 -8.29
N ASP A 55 -18.43 -2.43 -9.19
CA ASP A 55 -17.96 -1.81 -10.43
C ASP A 55 -18.72 -0.52 -10.69
N ARG A 56 -18.07 0.37 -11.40
CA ARG A 56 -18.66 1.63 -11.78
C ARG A 56 -18.12 2.03 -13.15
N ASN A 57 -19.03 2.29 -14.08
CA ASN A 57 -18.66 2.66 -15.47
C ASN A 57 -17.70 1.65 -16.12
N GLY A 58 -17.92 0.36 -15.86
CA GLY A 58 -17.09 -0.69 -16.44
C GLY A 58 -15.72 -0.87 -15.80
N VAL A 59 -15.46 -0.23 -14.65
CA VAL A 59 -14.21 -0.35 -13.91
C VAL A 59 -14.50 -0.93 -12.53
N HIS A 60 -13.77 -1.97 -12.15
CA HIS A 60 -13.88 -2.52 -10.82
C HIS A 60 -13.34 -1.54 -9.78
N ILE A 61 -14.04 -1.47 -8.66
CA ILE A 61 -13.63 -0.64 -7.51
C ILE A 61 -13.11 -1.55 -6.43
N ILE A 62 -11.89 -1.31 -6.01
CA ILE A 62 -11.24 -2.09 -4.94
C ILE A 62 -11.79 -1.65 -3.60
N ASP A 63 -12.07 -2.63 -2.75
CA ASP A 63 -12.57 -2.38 -1.39
C ASP A 63 -11.43 -1.90 -0.50
N LEU A 64 -11.35 -0.61 -0.30
CA LEU A 64 -10.29 0.00 0.50
C LEU A 64 -10.41 -0.31 1.99
N SER A 65 -11.60 -0.71 2.45
CA SER A 65 -11.75 -1.13 3.84
C SER A 65 -10.93 -2.38 4.17
N GLN A 66 -10.66 -3.19 3.16
CA GLN A 66 -9.75 -4.34 3.28
C GLN A 66 -8.30 -3.96 3.01
N SER A 67 -8.08 -2.98 2.14
CA SER A 67 -6.72 -2.55 1.76
C SER A 67 -5.97 -1.89 2.91
N VAL A 68 -6.67 -1.10 3.72
CA VAL A 68 -6.03 -0.40 4.84
C VAL A 68 -5.41 -1.38 5.84
N PRO A 69 -6.13 -2.40 6.36
CA PRO A 69 -5.50 -3.36 7.27
C PRO A 69 -4.44 -4.22 6.60
N GLN A 70 -4.60 -4.55 5.33
CA GLN A 70 -3.58 -5.29 4.59
C GLN A 70 -2.31 -4.48 4.41
N PHE A 71 -2.43 -3.20 4.14
CA PHE A 71 -1.30 -2.29 4.05
C PHE A 71 -0.55 -2.20 5.37
N ALA A 72 -1.27 -2.11 6.48
CA ALA A 72 -0.68 -2.09 7.80
C ALA A 72 0.12 -3.36 8.08
N ARG A 73 -0.41 -4.52 7.69
CA ARG A 73 0.31 -5.79 7.84
C ARG A 73 1.56 -5.86 6.96
N ALA A 74 1.47 -5.32 5.75
CA ALA A 74 2.62 -5.28 4.86
C ALA A 74 3.74 -4.41 5.43
N LEU A 75 3.40 -3.26 5.99
CA LEU A 75 4.38 -2.40 6.65
C LEU A 75 5.04 -3.08 7.83
N GLU A 76 4.27 -3.80 8.63
CA GLU A 76 4.80 -4.54 9.76
C GLU A 76 5.78 -5.62 9.30
N PHE A 77 5.46 -6.32 8.23
CA PHE A 77 6.34 -7.32 7.65
C PHE A 77 7.65 -6.71 7.16
N VAL A 78 7.56 -5.61 6.43
CA VAL A 78 8.76 -4.91 5.92
C VAL A 78 9.62 -4.43 7.09
N ARG A 79 8.99 -3.87 8.11
CA ARG A 79 9.69 -3.40 9.28
C ARG A 79 10.43 -4.52 9.99
N ALA A 80 9.79 -5.65 10.19
CA ALA A 80 10.42 -6.81 10.81
C ALA A 80 11.59 -7.33 9.97
N THR A 81 11.44 -7.32 8.66
CA THR A 81 12.50 -7.75 7.73
C THR A 81 13.73 -6.85 7.85
N VAL A 82 13.54 -5.56 7.85
CA VAL A 82 14.63 -4.59 7.96
C VAL A 82 15.29 -4.67 9.34
N ALA A 83 14.50 -4.81 10.38
CA ALA A 83 15.01 -4.94 11.74
C ALA A 83 15.89 -6.18 11.92
N ALA A 84 15.59 -7.24 11.20
CA ALA A 84 16.39 -8.46 11.19
C ALA A 84 17.62 -8.38 10.28
N GLY A 85 17.90 -7.25 9.69
CA GLY A 85 19.03 -7.07 8.78
C GLY A 85 18.76 -7.47 7.34
N GLY A 86 17.53 -7.76 7.00
CA GLY A 86 17.15 -8.09 5.63
C GLY A 86 17.12 -6.87 4.71
N LYS A 87 16.97 -7.13 3.45
CA LYS A 87 16.91 -6.09 2.42
C LYS A 87 15.59 -6.19 1.66
N VAL A 88 15.12 -5.06 1.20
CA VAL A 88 13.90 -4.98 0.40
C VAL A 88 14.25 -4.48 -0.99
N LEU A 89 13.87 -5.24 -1.99
CA LEU A 89 14.05 -4.85 -3.37
C LEU A 89 12.77 -4.16 -3.87
N PHE A 90 12.90 -2.91 -4.26
CA PHE A 90 11.79 -2.18 -4.87
C PHE A 90 11.82 -2.36 -6.38
N VAL A 91 10.69 -2.75 -6.94
CA VAL A 91 10.54 -2.95 -8.37
C VAL A 91 9.46 -2.03 -8.91
N GLY A 92 9.83 -1.21 -9.87
CA GLY A 92 8.88 -0.32 -10.54
C GLY A 92 9.16 -0.30 -12.03
N THR A 93 8.54 -1.21 -12.75
CA THR A 93 8.74 -1.33 -14.20
C THR A 93 7.78 -0.46 -15.00
N LYS A 94 6.64 -0.10 -14.40
CA LYS A 94 5.69 0.77 -15.04
C LYS A 94 6.24 2.19 -15.09
N ARG A 95 6.08 2.86 -16.22
CA ARG A 95 6.64 4.19 -16.44
C ARG A 95 6.23 5.18 -15.34
N GLN A 96 4.97 5.16 -14.93
CA GLN A 96 4.45 6.05 -13.89
C GLN A 96 5.02 5.74 -12.50
N ALA A 97 5.51 4.51 -12.30
CA ALA A 97 6.02 4.06 -11.01
C ALA A 97 7.53 4.23 -10.88
N GLN A 98 8.26 4.37 -11.97
CA GLN A 98 9.73 4.35 -11.95
C GLN A 98 10.33 5.39 -11.03
N GLU A 99 9.91 6.63 -11.17
CA GLU A 99 10.47 7.74 -10.40
C GLU A 99 10.12 7.65 -8.91
N PRO A 100 8.85 7.48 -8.53
CA PRO A 100 8.49 7.33 -7.12
C PRO A 100 9.17 6.14 -6.45
N ILE A 101 9.28 5.02 -7.14
CA ILE A 101 9.91 3.82 -6.59
C ILE A 101 11.41 4.03 -6.39
N ALA A 102 12.09 4.63 -7.37
CA ALA A 102 13.51 4.93 -7.26
C ALA A 102 13.79 5.90 -6.12
N GLU A 103 12.95 6.90 -5.96
CA GLU A 103 13.08 7.87 -4.89
C GLU A 103 12.85 7.23 -3.51
N ALA A 104 11.85 6.37 -3.40
CA ALA A 104 11.58 5.67 -2.15
C ALA A 104 12.68 4.68 -1.77
N ALA A 105 13.36 4.10 -2.75
CA ALA A 105 14.43 3.13 -2.50
C ALA A 105 15.74 3.77 -2.04
N ARG A 106 15.91 5.07 -2.19
CA ARG A 106 17.13 5.78 -1.79
C ARG A 106 17.23 6.01 -0.26
#